data_bef240266c7ea78db69a0c19862b6650
#
_entry.id   bef240266c7ea78db69a0c19862b6650
#
_cell.length_a   1.000
_cell.length_b   1.000
_cell.length_c   1.000
_cell.angle_alpha   90.00
_cell.angle_beta   90.00
_cell.angle_gamma   90.00
#
_symmetry.space_group_name_H-M   'P 1'
#
loop_
_entity.id
_entity.type
_entity.pdbx_description
1 polymer ?
#
loop_
_entity_poly.entity_id
_entity_poly.type
_entity_poly.pdbx_seq_one_letter_code
_entity_poly.pdbx_strand_id
1 'polypeptide(L)'
;MTKSAHLNIGGRHDFVMLYDVTGGNPNGDPDNGNAPRSDPETGYAWVTDVAVKRKVRSFIGDAYAGREGFEIYVGEAVALNQRHRVASVALGMKPNNKRPAAEQQKVGAELARRYYDVRAFGAVMSTGDHPAGQLRGPIQITGISTSVEPVQPSELTITRVAVTKESDLEKLTTGDKGGKDREMGSKHVVPYALFRVQGFVTPSFADKTGFGEEDLAVFWDALQRMWSLDRSSSRGMTGCRGIHIFSHEDRYGRCHADRLFSRIAITRKVEGPARQFSDYEVNVDIEGLDSLGITHSLIGD
;
A
#
# COMPACT_ATOMS: atom_id res chain seq x y z
N MET A 1 27.25 -15.44 9.46
CA MET A 1 26.71 -14.06 9.37
C MET A 1 25.43 -14.02 10.19
N THR A 2 25.36 -13.18 11.20
CA THR A 2 24.15 -12.98 12.00
C THR A 2 23.08 -12.40 11.07
N LYS A 3 21.92 -13.05 10.99
CA LYS A 3 20.81 -12.62 10.15
C LYS A 3 20.28 -11.27 10.65
N SER A 4 19.97 -10.35 9.75
CA SER A 4 19.40 -9.05 10.14
C SER A 4 18.07 -9.24 10.88
N ALA A 5 17.91 -8.58 12.02
CA ALA A 5 16.76 -8.76 12.92
C ALA A 5 15.40 -8.58 12.20
N HIS A 6 15.32 -7.63 11.25
CA HIS A 6 14.10 -7.33 10.49
C HIS A 6 13.69 -8.43 9.48
N LEU A 7 14.51 -9.46 9.27
CA LEU A 7 14.18 -10.62 8.42
C LEU A 7 13.73 -11.84 9.22
N ASN A 8 13.72 -11.77 10.55
CA ASN A 8 13.30 -12.89 11.41
C ASN A 8 11.78 -12.93 11.53
N ILE A 9 11.10 -13.77 10.76
CA ILE A 9 9.64 -13.93 10.82
C ILE A 9 9.14 -14.54 12.16
N GLY A 10 10.02 -15.12 12.97
CA GLY A 10 9.69 -15.63 14.30
C GLY A 10 9.43 -14.54 15.34
N GLY A 11 9.97 -13.34 15.13
CA GLY A 11 9.75 -12.17 15.96
C GLY A 11 8.69 -11.24 15.38
N ARG A 12 8.01 -10.49 16.26
CA ARG A 12 7.09 -9.42 15.83
C ARG A 12 7.89 -8.24 15.27
N HIS A 13 7.36 -7.58 14.24
CA HIS A 13 7.88 -6.31 13.77
C HIS A 13 6.80 -5.24 13.79
N ASP A 14 7.12 -4.10 14.36
CA ASP A 14 6.34 -2.87 14.29
C ASP A 14 7.11 -1.89 13.41
N PHE A 15 6.51 -1.31 12.39
CA PHE A 15 7.26 -0.46 11.46
C PHE A 15 6.55 0.84 11.13
N VAL A 16 7.37 1.85 10.82
CA VAL A 16 6.94 3.13 10.25
C VAL A 16 7.69 3.36 8.95
N MET A 17 6.97 3.46 7.85
CA MET A 17 7.51 3.90 6.57
C MET A 17 7.24 5.38 6.39
N LEU A 18 8.26 6.12 6.04
CA LEU A 18 8.17 7.49 5.56
C LEU A 18 8.27 7.50 4.03
N TYR A 19 7.34 8.18 3.38
CA TYR A 19 7.40 8.43 1.95
C TYR A 19 6.87 9.83 1.64
N ASP A 20 7.32 10.43 0.56
CA ASP A 20 6.86 11.75 0.16
C ASP A 20 6.20 11.77 -1.21
N VAL A 21 5.48 12.85 -1.45
CA VAL A 21 4.82 13.16 -2.71
C VAL A 21 5.14 14.60 -3.07
N THR A 22 5.62 14.84 -4.29
CA THR A 22 5.88 16.17 -4.84
C THR A 22 5.06 16.36 -6.11
N GLY A 23 4.23 17.40 -6.14
CA GLY A 23 3.45 17.78 -7.32
C GLY A 23 2.45 16.72 -7.78
N GLY A 24 1.87 15.95 -6.86
CA GLY A 24 1.01 14.84 -7.18
C GLY A 24 -0.17 14.64 -6.24
N ASN A 25 -1.06 13.73 -6.59
CA ASN A 25 -2.18 13.30 -5.75
C ASN A 25 -1.85 11.97 -5.11
N PRO A 26 -1.62 11.90 -3.78
CA PRO A 26 -1.22 10.67 -3.10
C PRO A 26 -2.34 9.63 -3.07
N ASN A 27 -3.59 10.07 -2.87
CA ASN A 27 -4.77 9.22 -2.82
C ASN A 27 -6.04 10.03 -3.07
N GLY A 28 -6.47 10.06 -4.33
CA GLY A 28 -7.68 10.79 -4.73
C GLY A 28 -8.96 10.21 -4.14
N ASP A 29 -9.93 11.07 -3.92
CA ASP A 29 -11.25 10.74 -3.43
C ASP A 29 -12.26 10.74 -4.59
N PRO A 30 -12.78 9.56 -5.00
CA PRO A 30 -13.76 9.49 -6.09
C PRO A 30 -15.07 10.24 -5.77
N ASP A 31 -15.41 10.37 -4.50
CA ASP A 31 -16.62 11.06 -4.06
C ASP A 31 -16.45 12.60 -4.05
N ASN A 32 -15.20 13.08 -4.16
CA ASN A 32 -14.86 14.50 -4.15
C ASN A 32 -14.01 14.90 -5.37
N GLY A 33 -14.50 14.61 -6.58
CA GLY A 33 -13.83 15.02 -7.82
C GLY A 33 -12.38 14.55 -7.95
N ASN A 34 -12.03 13.45 -7.30
CA ASN A 34 -10.67 12.93 -7.20
C ASN A 34 -9.66 13.87 -6.52
N ALA A 35 -10.13 14.80 -5.67
CA ALA A 35 -9.26 15.60 -4.83
C ALA A 35 -8.47 14.70 -3.84
N PRO A 36 -7.28 15.12 -3.38
CA PRO A 36 -6.57 14.42 -2.33
C PRO A 36 -7.44 14.28 -1.09
N ARG A 37 -7.51 13.08 -0.53
CA ARG A 37 -8.24 12.84 0.73
C ARG A 37 -7.58 13.60 1.86
N SER A 38 -8.39 14.28 2.66
CA SER A 38 -7.90 15.01 3.84
C SER A 38 -8.95 15.04 4.94
N ASP A 39 -8.47 15.22 6.15
CA ASP A 39 -9.31 15.54 7.30
C ASP A 39 -9.79 17.00 7.17
N PRO A 40 -11.10 17.25 7.08
CA PRO A 40 -11.62 18.59 6.90
C PRO A 40 -11.39 19.52 8.11
N GLU A 41 -11.17 18.94 9.30
CA GLU A 41 -10.96 19.72 10.52
C GLU A 41 -9.49 20.13 10.70
N THR A 42 -8.57 19.21 10.40
CA THR A 42 -7.14 19.41 10.67
C THR A 42 -6.31 19.71 9.42
N GLY A 43 -6.84 19.42 8.23
CA GLY A 43 -6.13 19.59 6.96
C GLY A 43 -5.05 18.52 6.69
N TYR A 44 -4.87 17.53 7.54
CA TYR A 44 -3.93 16.44 7.27
C TYR A 44 -4.42 15.59 6.09
N ALA A 45 -3.56 15.38 5.11
CA ALA A 45 -3.88 14.51 3.99
C ALA A 45 -3.89 13.02 4.42
N TRP A 46 -4.78 12.24 3.80
CA TRP A 46 -4.96 10.82 4.08
C TRP A 46 -4.56 9.93 2.92
N VAL A 47 -3.98 8.79 3.25
CA VAL A 47 -3.74 7.68 2.33
C VAL A 47 -4.25 6.40 2.96
N THR A 48 -5.11 5.69 2.24
CA THR A 48 -5.68 4.43 2.71
C THR A 48 -4.66 3.28 2.61
N ASP A 49 -4.79 2.30 3.49
CA ASP A 49 -4.00 1.07 3.44
C ASP A 49 -4.17 0.34 2.10
N VAL A 50 -5.37 0.41 1.50
CA VAL A 50 -5.66 -0.16 0.17
C VAL A 50 -4.78 0.47 -0.91
N ALA A 51 -4.56 1.80 -0.87
CA ALA A 51 -3.70 2.49 -1.81
C ALA A 51 -2.23 2.03 -1.69
N VAL A 52 -1.73 1.87 -0.46
CA VAL A 52 -0.38 1.35 -0.20
C VAL A 52 -0.26 -0.11 -0.65
N LYS A 53 -1.20 -0.97 -0.24
CA LYS A 53 -1.22 -2.40 -0.62
C LYS A 53 -1.33 -2.60 -2.14
N ARG A 54 -2.05 -1.72 -2.85
CA ARG A 54 -2.11 -1.77 -4.32
C ARG A 54 -0.72 -1.57 -4.94
N LYS A 55 0.06 -0.61 -4.44
CA LYS A 55 1.42 -0.37 -4.94
C LYS A 55 2.34 -1.57 -4.70
N VAL A 56 2.27 -2.18 -3.51
CA VAL A 56 2.98 -3.42 -3.18
C VAL A 56 2.59 -4.54 -4.16
N ARG A 57 1.28 -4.74 -4.41
CA ARG A 57 0.79 -5.75 -5.36
C ARG A 57 1.30 -5.49 -6.78
N SER A 58 1.24 -4.25 -7.24
CA SER A 58 1.72 -3.88 -8.58
C SER A 58 3.21 -4.16 -8.73
N PHE A 59 4.02 -3.79 -7.74
CA PHE A 59 5.46 -4.05 -7.75
C PHE A 59 5.76 -5.55 -7.77
N ILE A 60 5.13 -6.33 -6.89
CA ILE A 60 5.39 -7.77 -6.82
C ILE A 60 4.91 -8.48 -8.07
N GLY A 61 3.72 -8.12 -8.60
CA GLY A 61 3.19 -8.70 -9.83
C GLY A 61 4.05 -8.43 -11.06
N ASP A 62 4.81 -7.34 -11.08
CA ASP A 62 5.76 -7.01 -12.15
C ASP A 62 7.14 -7.64 -11.89
N ALA A 63 7.75 -7.35 -10.74
CA ALA A 63 9.12 -7.75 -10.44
C ALA A 63 9.30 -9.27 -10.26
N TYR A 64 8.24 -9.97 -9.87
CA TYR A 64 8.22 -11.42 -9.65
C TYR A 64 7.29 -12.14 -10.62
N ALA A 65 6.98 -11.53 -11.78
CA ALA A 65 6.14 -12.12 -12.81
C ALA A 65 6.61 -13.52 -13.21
N GLY A 66 5.69 -14.49 -13.25
CA GLY A 66 5.98 -15.88 -13.60
C GLY A 66 6.66 -16.72 -12.51
N ARG A 67 7.00 -16.14 -11.37
CA ARG A 67 7.54 -16.89 -10.24
C ARG A 67 6.40 -17.58 -9.48
N GLU A 68 6.52 -18.89 -9.25
CA GLU A 68 5.53 -19.65 -8.49
C GLU A 68 5.39 -19.10 -7.06
N GLY A 69 4.13 -18.95 -6.60
CA GLY A 69 3.81 -18.42 -5.29
C GLY A 69 3.83 -16.87 -5.19
N PHE A 70 4.16 -16.16 -6.27
CA PHE A 70 4.19 -14.69 -6.30
C PHE A 70 3.14 -14.07 -7.22
N GLU A 71 2.17 -14.85 -7.66
CA GLU A 71 0.99 -14.31 -8.32
C GLU A 71 0.20 -13.38 -7.39
N ILE A 72 -0.58 -12.46 -7.99
CA ILE A 72 -1.42 -11.51 -7.26
C ILE A 72 -2.89 -11.90 -7.37
N TYR A 73 -3.55 -12.08 -6.23
CA TYR A 73 -4.96 -12.44 -6.14
C TYR A 73 -5.87 -11.25 -6.49
N VAL A 74 -5.63 -10.07 -5.89
CA VAL A 74 -6.36 -8.84 -6.18
C VAL A 74 -5.60 -8.06 -7.27
N GLY A 75 -5.72 -8.53 -8.51
CA GLY A 75 -5.10 -7.93 -9.69
C GLY A 75 -6.09 -7.15 -10.56
N GLU A 76 -5.60 -6.49 -11.60
CA GLU A 76 -6.42 -5.79 -12.59
C GLU A 76 -7.13 -6.81 -13.50
N ALA A 77 -8.37 -6.51 -13.89
CA ALA A 77 -9.19 -7.32 -14.80
C ALA A 77 -9.34 -8.80 -14.35
N VAL A 78 -9.36 -9.08 -13.05
CA VAL A 78 -9.44 -10.42 -12.47
C VAL A 78 -10.81 -10.66 -11.84
N ALA A 79 -11.42 -11.80 -12.13
CA ALA A 79 -12.58 -12.29 -11.41
C ALA A 79 -12.12 -13.19 -10.24
N LEU A 80 -12.33 -12.76 -8.99
CA LEU A 80 -11.86 -13.47 -7.80
C LEU A 80 -12.43 -14.90 -7.70
N ASN A 81 -13.70 -15.10 -8.07
CA ASN A 81 -14.31 -16.44 -8.11
C ASN A 81 -13.61 -17.41 -9.08
N GLN A 82 -12.99 -16.90 -10.14
CA GLN A 82 -12.18 -17.73 -11.04
C GLN A 82 -10.90 -18.22 -10.33
N ARG A 83 -10.28 -17.37 -9.50
CA ARG A 83 -9.12 -17.76 -8.68
C ARG A 83 -9.49 -18.87 -7.70
N HIS A 84 -10.63 -18.73 -7.02
CA HIS A 84 -11.17 -19.77 -6.12
C HIS A 84 -11.42 -21.10 -6.85
N ARG A 85 -12.02 -21.03 -8.04
CA ARG A 85 -12.27 -22.20 -8.87
C ARG A 85 -10.98 -22.92 -9.24
N VAL A 86 -9.96 -22.17 -9.71
CA VAL A 86 -8.67 -22.76 -10.09
C VAL A 86 -8.02 -23.49 -8.90
N ALA A 87 -8.01 -22.87 -7.70
CA ALA A 87 -7.48 -23.49 -6.50
C ALA A 87 -8.28 -24.75 -6.09
N SER A 88 -9.63 -24.67 -6.15
CA SER A 88 -10.48 -25.81 -5.81
C SER A 88 -10.30 -26.99 -6.78
N VAL A 89 -10.22 -26.73 -8.07
CA VAL A 89 -9.99 -27.76 -9.11
C VAL A 89 -8.61 -28.42 -8.93
N ALA A 90 -7.58 -27.65 -8.61
CA ALA A 90 -6.25 -28.19 -8.32
C ALA A 90 -6.25 -29.17 -7.14
N LEU A 91 -7.17 -29.00 -6.20
CA LEU A 91 -7.40 -29.90 -5.07
C LEU A 91 -8.40 -31.03 -5.37
N GLY A 92 -8.87 -31.18 -6.63
CA GLY A 92 -9.88 -32.16 -7.03
C GLY A 92 -11.28 -31.90 -6.47
N MET A 93 -11.56 -30.67 -6.00
CA MET A 93 -12.83 -30.33 -5.37
C MET A 93 -13.84 -29.80 -6.40
N LYS A 94 -15.08 -30.30 -6.32
CA LYS A 94 -16.22 -29.84 -7.14
C LYS A 94 -16.82 -28.53 -6.61
N PRO A 95 -17.58 -27.77 -7.43
CA PRO A 95 -18.35 -26.61 -6.96
C PRO A 95 -19.27 -26.99 -5.80
N ASN A 96 -19.24 -26.20 -4.72
CA ASN A 96 -20.11 -26.39 -3.56
C ASN A 96 -20.16 -25.07 -2.75
N ASN A 97 -21.23 -24.31 -2.88
CA ASN A 97 -21.43 -23.04 -2.16
C ASN A 97 -21.65 -23.22 -0.64
N LYS A 98 -21.96 -24.45 -0.20
CA LYS A 98 -22.11 -24.84 1.22
C LYS A 98 -20.92 -25.69 1.69
N ARG A 99 -19.74 -25.43 1.16
CA ARG A 99 -18.53 -26.20 1.49
C ARG A 99 -18.24 -26.17 2.98
N PRO A 100 -17.91 -27.33 3.60
CA PRO A 100 -17.52 -27.41 5.01
C PRO A 100 -16.29 -26.55 5.31
N ALA A 101 -16.21 -26.00 6.54
CA ALA A 101 -15.13 -25.11 6.95
C ALA A 101 -13.72 -25.71 6.75
N ALA A 102 -13.56 -27.01 7.05
CA ALA A 102 -12.27 -27.69 6.87
C ALA A 102 -11.83 -27.77 5.39
N GLU A 103 -12.77 -27.89 4.45
CA GLU A 103 -12.47 -27.85 3.03
C GLU A 103 -12.21 -26.43 2.54
N GLN A 104 -12.95 -25.43 3.07
CA GLN A 104 -12.68 -24.03 2.79
C GLN A 104 -11.25 -23.65 3.21
N GLN A 105 -10.78 -24.12 4.37
CA GLN A 105 -9.41 -23.90 4.84
C GLN A 105 -8.37 -24.48 3.88
N LYS A 106 -8.61 -25.67 3.29
CA LYS A 106 -7.71 -26.26 2.29
C LYS A 106 -7.62 -25.40 1.04
N VAL A 107 -8.76 -24.89 0.55
CA VAL A 107 -8.76 -23.99 -0.61
C VAL A 107 -8.08 -22.67 -0.27
N GLY A 108 -8.32 -22.12 0.93
CA GLY A 108 -7.65 -20.92 1.41
C GLY A 108 -6.12 -21.07 1.50
N ALA A 109 -5.65 -22.22 1.99
CA ALA A 109 -4.22 -22.54 2.04
C ALA A 109 -3.61 -22.64 0.63
N GLU A 110 -4.30 -23.25 -0.33
CA GLU A 110 -3.84 -23.30 -1.72
C GLU A 110 -3.81 -21.92 -2.37
N LEU A 111 -4.78 -21.04 -2.05
CA LEU A 111 -4.75 -19.65 -2.48
C LEU A 111 -3.57 -18.88 -1.86
N ALA A 112 -3.28 -19.07 -0.57
CA ALA A 112 -2.12 -18.47 0.07
C ALA A 112 -0.80 -18.97 -0.52
N ARG A 113 -0.72 -20.26 -0.91
CA ARG A 113 0.46 -20.80 -1.58
C ARG A 113 0.73 -20.15 -2.94
N ARG A 114 -0.32 -19.89 -3.72
CA ARG A 114 -0.22 -19.32 -5.07
C ARG A 114 -0.04 -17.81 -5.07
N TYR A 115 -0.79 -17.12 -4.21
CA TYR A 115 -0.93 -15.69 -4.25
C TYR A 115 -0.20 -15.03 -3.08
N TYR A 116 0.82 -14.25 -3.42
CA TYR A 116 1.61 -13.53 -2.41
C TYR A 116 0.75 -12.63 -1.53
N ASP A 117 -0.18 -11.86 -2.11
CA ASP A 117 -0.99 -10.90 -1.37
C ASP A 117 -2.02 -11.55 -0.44
N VAL A 118 -2.50 -12.76 -0.75
CA VAL A 118 -3.31 -13.58 0.18
C VAL A 118 -2.45 -14.03 1.35
N ARG A 119 -1.24 -14.52 1.08
CA ARG A 119 -0.30 -14.97 2.10
C ARG A 119 0.18 -13.85 3.00
N ALA A 120 0.42 -12.66 2.44
CA ALA A 120 0.94 -11.50 3.16
C ALA A 120 -0.15 -10.72 3.92
N PHE A 121 -1.24 -10.35 3.25
CA PHE A 121 -2.27 -9.45 3.80
C PHE A 121 -3.52 -10.18 4.28
N GLY A 122 -3.72 -11.42 3.82
CA GLY A 122 -4.96 -12.15 4.02
C GLY A 122 -6.07 -11.72 3.05
N ALA A 123 -7.17 -12.46 3.09
CA ALA A 123 -8.36 -12.14 2.30
C ALA A 123 -9.63 -12.77 2.90
N VAL A 124 -10.77 -12.17 2.61
CA VAL A 124 -12.10 -12.74 2.84
C VAL A 124 -12.59 -13.37 1.53
N MET A 125 -12.68 -14.68 1.51
CA MET A 125 -12.91 -15.51 0.31
C MET A 125 -14.14 -16.42 0.46
N SER A 126 -15.15 -15.95 1.19
CA SER A 126 -16.31 -16.77 1.60
C SER A 126 -17.44 -16.81 0.59
N THR A 127 -17.31 -16.14 -0.56
CA THR A 127 -18.38 -15.99 -1.56
C THR A 127 -18.19 -16.89 -2.79
N GLY A 128 -19.28 -17.11 -3.55
CA GLY A 128 -19.28 -17.85 -4.80
C GLY A 128 -19.39 -19.37 -4.63
N ASP A 129 -19.23 -20.12 -5.73
CA ASP A 129 -19.39 -21.57 -5.78
C ASP A 129 -18.17 -22.36 -5.25
N HIS A 130 -17.09 -21.64 -4.96
CA HIS A 130 -15.84 -22.22 -4.46
C HIS A 130 -15.33 -21.43 -3.23
N PRO A 131 -16.13 -21.35 -2.14
CA PRO A 131 -15.71 -20.58 -0.96
C PRO A 131 -14.43 -21.15 -0.36
N ALA A 132 -13.54 -20.24 0.04
CA ALA A 132 -12.22 -20.54 0.62
C ALA A 132 -12.06 -19.99 2.05
N GLY A 133 -13.15 -19.49 2.66
CA GLY A 133 -13.14 -18.98 4.03
C GLY A 133 -12.45 -17.64 4.19
N GLN A 134 -11.82 -17.44 5.32
CA GLN A 134 -11.06 -16.23 5.65
C GLN A 134 -9.65 -16.57 6.08
N LEU A 135 -8.69 -15.80 5.59
CA LEU A 135 -7.32 -15.82 6.06
C LEU A 135 -6.93 -14.43 6.56
N ARG A 136 -6.25 -14.37 7.69
CA ARG A 136 -5.63 -13.16 8.20
C ARG A 136 -4.13 -13.26 7.98
N GLY A 137 -3.60 -12.37 7.16
CA GLY A 137 -2.17 -12.34 6.86
C GLY A 137 -1.35 -11.66 7.96
N PRO A 138 -0.04 -11.94 8.03
CA PRO A 138 0.87 -11.38 9.03
C PRO A 138 1.07 -9.88 8.90
N ILE A 139 0.98 -9.33 7.69
CA ILE A 139 1.22 -7.90 7.45
C ILE A 139 -0.08 -7.13 7.61
N GLN A 140 -0.11 -6.24 8.58
CA GLN A 140 -1.23 -5.32 8.82
C GLN A 140 -0.72 -3.90 8.70
N ILE A 141 -1.35 -3.09 7.86
CA ILE A 141 -1.11 -1.65 7.73
C ILE A 141 -2.31 -0.95 8.36
N THR A 142 -2.10 0.13 9.12
CA THR A 142 -3.19 0.94 9.67
C THR A 142 -4.09 1.45 8.55
N GLY A 143 -5.39 1.51 8.78
CA GLY A 143 -6.38 1.81 7.73
C GLY A 143 -6.19 3.16 7.06
N ILE A 144 -5.64 4.14 7.80
CA ILE A 144 -5.32 5.49 7.32
C ILE A 144 -3.90 5.83 7.71
N SER A 145 -3.12 6.29 6.74
CA SER A 145 -1.82 6.92 6.93
C SER A 145 -1.98 8.42 6.70
N THR A 146 -1.36 9.23 7.53
CA THR A 146 -1.51 10.70 7.48
C THR A 146 -0.25 11.37 6.99
N SER A 147 -0.40 12.56 6.41
CA SER A 147 0.73 13.47 6.24
C SER A 147 1.27 13.91 7.60
N VAL A 148 2.56 14.29 7.64
CA VAL A 148 3.24 14.75 8.88
C VAL A 148 2.74 16.15 9.29
N GLU A 149 2.29 16.93 8.31
CA GLU A 149 1.75 18.27 8.50
C GLU A 149 0.46 18.46 7.68
N PRO A 150 -0.38 19.44 8.01
CA PRO A 150 -1.51 19.84 7.18
C PRO A 150 -1.07 20.21 5.76
N VAL A 151 -1.87 19.83 4.77
CA VAL A 151 -1.58 20.00 3.34
C VAL A 151 -2.68 20.83 2.68
N GLN A 152 -2.30 21.80 1.85
CA GLN A 152 -3.22 22.53 0.99
C GLN A 152 -3.09 22.03 -0.45
N PRO A 153 -4.06 21.24 -0.95
CA PRO A 153 -4.10 20.84 -2.35
C PRO A 153 -4.34 22.06 -3.26
N SER A 154 -3.78 22.00 -4.46
CA SER A 154 -4.04 22.98 -5.52
C SER A 154 -4.79 22.30 -6.66
N GLU A 155 -5.82 22.93 -7.17
CA GLU A 155 -6.49 22.53 -8.39
C GLU A 155 -5.81 23.21 -9.59
N LEU A 156 -5.42 22.40 -10.57
CA LEU A 156 -4.79 22.85 -11.80
C LEU A 156 -5.72 22.56 -12.98
N THR A 157 -6.13 23.60 -13.69
CA THR A 157 -6.83 23.44 -14.96
C THR A 157 -5.86 23.08 -16.06
N ILE A 158 -6.21 22.08 -16.85
CA ILE A 158 -5.40 21.58 -17.97
C ILE A 158 -6.22 21.72 -19.23
N THR A 159 -5.61 22.29 -20.29
CA THR A 159 -6.21 22.35 -21.61
C THR A 159 -5.60 21.29 -22.51
N ARG A 160 -6.41 20.37 -23.01
CA ARG A 160 -6.03 19.44 -24.07
C ARG A 160 -6.37 20.08 -25.42
N VAL A 161 -5.39 20.19 -26.31
CA VAL A 161 -5.53 20.79 -27.64
C VAL A 161 -6.26 19.91 -28.66
N ALA A 162 -6.98 18.90 -28.20
CA ALA A 162 -7.78 17.99 -29.02
C ALA A 162 -9.10 17.67 -28.30
N VAL A 163 -10.15 17.50 -29.07
CA VAL A 163 -11.47 17.04 -28.60
C VAL A 163 -11.59 15.52 -28.72
N THR A 164 -12.57 14.95 -27.99
CA THR A 164 -12.85 13.52 -28.04
C THR A 164 -13.84 13.15 -29.16
N LYS A 165 -14.75 14.05 -29.51
CA LYS A 165 -15.83 13.79 -30.46
C LYS A 165 -15.63 14.56 -31.76
N GLU A 166 -15.74 13.90 -32.89
CA GLU A 166 -15.73 14.52 -34.22
C GLU A 166 -16.81 15.58 -34.36
N SER A 167 -17.99 15.33 -33.80
CA SER A 167 -19.11 16.29 -33.82
C SER A 167 -18.80 17.66 -33.16
N ASP A 168 -17.82 17.73 -32.27
CA ASP A 168 -17.41 18.99 -31.65
C ASP A 168 -16.60 19.84 -32.65
N LEU A 169 -15.79 19.22 -33.49
CA LEU A 169 -15.07 19.88 -34.60
C LEU A 169 -16.02 20.25 -35.74
N GLU A 170 -16.95 19.37 -36.10
CA GLU A 170 -17.95 19.64 -37.13
C GLU A 170 -18.77 20.89 -36.81
N LYS A 171 -19.26 20.99 -35.56
CA LYS A 171 -20.00 22.18 -35.08
C LYS A 171 -19.15 23.43 -35.13
N LEU A 172 -17.86 23.33 -34.83
CA LEU A 172 -16.96 24.49 -34.94
C LEU A 172 -16.83 24.95 -36.38
N THR A 173 -16.73 24.00 -37.32
CA THR A 173 -16.59 24.28 -38.76
C THR A 173 -17.88 24.84 -39.39
N THR A 174 -19.05 24.37 -38.93
CA THR A 174 -20.37 24.86 -39.35
C THR A 174 -20.80 26.17 -38.66
N GLY A 175 -20.06 26.61 -37.64
CA GLY A 175 -20.44 27.78 -36.83
C GLY A 175 -21.56 27.52 -35.83
N ASP A 176 -21.89 26.28 -35.56
CA ASP A 176 -22.95 25.91 -34.62
C ASP A 176 -22.50 26.12 -33.16
N LYS A 177 -23.49 26.46 -32.31
CA LYS A 177 -23.24 26.62 -30.88
C LYS A 177 -22.73 25.30 -30.25
N GLY A 178 -21.65 25.43 -29.47
CA GLY A 178 -21.06 24.29 -28.76
C GLY A 178 -19.95 23.58 -29.52
N GLY A 179 -19.55 24.06 -30.70
CA GLY A 179 -18.30 23.63 -31.34
C GLY A 179 -17.08 23.99 -30.51
N LYS A 180 -16.11 23.09 -30.40
CA LYS A 180 -14.85 23.31 -29.69
C LYS A 180 -13.70 22.55 -30.36
N ASP A 181 -12.51 23.13 -30.29
CA ASP A 181 -11.25 22.53 -30.74
C ASP A 181 -10.38 21.95 -29.59
N ARG A 182 -10.82 22.20 -28.37
CA ARG A 182 -10.07 21.86 -27.14
C ARG A 182 -10.99 21.33 -26.08
N GLU A 183 -10.42 20.55 -25.17
CA GLU A 183 -11.10 20.17 -23.93
C GLU A 183 -10.32 20.64 -22.72
N MET A 184 -11.06 21.08 -21.72
CA MET A 184 -10.52 21.45 -20.43
C MET A 184 -10.76 20.29 -19.44
N GLY A 185 -9.77 20.04 -18.62
CA GLY A 185 -9.83 19.13 -17.48
C GLY A 185 -9.21 19.79 -16.26
N SER A 186 -9.42 19.20 -15.11
CA SER A 186 -8.72 19.61 -13.89
C SER A 186 -8.01 18.42 -13.24
N LYS A 187 -6.97 18.71 -12.51
CA LYS A 187 -6.31 17.79 -11.60
C LYS A 187 -5.99 18.46 -10.28
N HIS A 188 -6.11 17.70 -9.21
CA HIS A 188 -5.71 18.13 -7.88
C HIS A 188 -4.33 17.58 -7.55
N VAL A 189 -3.46 18.44 -7.03
CA VAL A 189 -2.10 18.07 -6.64
C VAL A 189 -1.77 18.64 -5.26
N VAL A 190 -0.97 17.91 -4.51
CA VAL A 190 -0.25 18.42 -3.33
C VAL A 190 1.10 18.93 -3.81
N PRO A 191 1.49 20.18 -3.51
CA PRO A 191 2.81 20.68 -3.86
C PRO A 191 3.93 19.82 -3.28
N TYR A 192 3.81 19.48 -1.99
CA TYR A 192 4.66 18.55 -1.28
C TYR A 192 3.94 18.01 -0.04
N ALA A 193 4.13 16.74 0.30
CA ALA A 193 3.74 16.17 1.59
C ALA A 193 4.62 14.96 1.95
N LEU A 194 5.03 14.89 3.20
CA LEU A 194 5.66 13.72 3.82
C LEU A 194 4.58 12.92 4.55
N PHE A 195 4.49 11.61 4.28
CA PHE A 195 3.51 10.70 4.88
C PHE A 195 4.18 9.71 5.81
N ARG A 196 3.42 9.33 6.85
CA ARG A 196 3.80 8.33 7.83
C ARG A 196 2.84 7.15 7.77
N VAL A 197 3.32 6.01 7.29
CA VAL A 197 2.60 4.73 7.23
C VAL A 197 3.02 3.87 8.39
N GLN A 198 2.07 3.36 9.16
CA GLN A 198 2.33 2.47 10.28
C GLN A 198 1.84 1.06 9.97
N GLY A 199 2.59 0.06 10.39
CA GLY A 199 2.20 -1.33 10.17
C GLY A 199 2.92 -2.31 11.08
N PHE A 200 2.49 -3.57 10.94
CA PHE A 200 2.85 -4.65 11.84
C PHE A 200 3.11 -5.92 11.04
N VAL A 201 4.04 -6.74 11.52
CA VAL A 201 4.23 -8.12 11.07
C VAL A 201 4.05 -9.05 12.27
N THR A 202 3.05 -9.94 12.20
CA THR A 202 2.64 -10.79 13.31
C THR A 202 2.96 -12.25 13.01
N PRO A 203 3.92 -12.89 13.72
CA PRO A 203 4.36 -14.27 13.47
C PRO A 203 3.24 -15.30 13.54
N SER A 204 2.30 -15.18 14.48
CA SER A 204 1.21 -16.14 14.63
C SER A 204 0.22 -16.18 13.44
N PHE A 205 0.21 -15.15 12.60
CA PHE A 205 -0.54 -15.13 11.34
C PHE A 205 0.31 -15.66 10.18
N ALA A 206 1.62 -15.42 10.21
CA ALA A 206 2.57 -16.01 9.26
C ALA A 206 2.50 -17.55 9.30
N ASP A 207 2.48 -18.15 10.49
CA ASP A 207 2.30 -19.59 10.68
C ASP A 207 1.04 -20.15 9.98
N LYS A 208 -0.04 -19.35 9.94
CA LYS A 208 -1.32 -19.77 9.33
C LYS A 208 -1.37 -19.66 7.82
N THR A 209 -0.58 -18.75 7.26
CA THR A 209 -0.60 -18.45 5.82
C THR A 209 0.58 -19.06 5.07
N GLY A 210 1.61 -19.54 5.80
CA GLY A 210 2.87 -19.98 5.21
C GLY A 210 3.78 -18.83 4.76
N PHE A 211 3.55 -17.62 5.27
CA PHE A 211 4.40 -16.47 4.99
C PHE A 211 5.75 -16.64 5.67
N GLY A 212 6.82 -16.63 4.88
CA GLY A 212 8.18 -16.89 5.32
C GLY A 212 9.09 -15.66 5.29
N GLU A 213 10.36 -15.90 5.61
CA GLU A 213 11.38 -14.86 5.63
C GLU A 213 11.69 -14.30 4.25
N GLU A 214 11.60 -15.14 3.21
CA GLU A 214 11.72 -14.68 1.83
C GLU A 214 10.59 -13.72 1.46
N ASP A 215 9.36 -14.04 1.86
CA ASP A 215 8.21 -13.16 1.66
C ASP A 215 8.38 -11.82 2.39
N LEU A 216 8.96 -11.87 3.60
CA LEU A 216 9.23 -10.69 4.41
C LEU A 216 10.31 -9.81 3.76
N ALA A 217 11.37 -10.42 3.22
CA ALA A 217 12.41 -9.69 2.48
C ALA A 217 11.82 -9.02 1.22
N VAL A 218 10.98 -9.73 0.47
CA VAL A 218 10.25 -9.19 -0.69
C VAL A 218 9.32 -8.05 -0.29
N PHE A 219 8.66 -8.13 0.86
CA PHE A 219 7.82 -7.05 1.37
C PHE A 219 8.62 -5.77 1.63
N TRP A 220 9.77 -5.87 2.32
CA TRP A 220 10.63 -4.72 2.57
C TRP A 220 11.18 -4.12 1.28
N ASP A 221 11.58 -4.94 0.32
CA ASP A 221 12.03 -4.49 -1.01
C ASP A 221 10.89 -3.79 -1.76
N ALA A 222 9.69 -4.34 -1.71
CA ALA A 222 8.51 -3.74 -2.33
C ALA A 222 8.20 -2.35 -1.76
N LEU A 223 8.22 -2.18 -0.44
CA LEU A 223 7.98 -0.87 0.20
C LEU A 223 8.99 0.20 -0.22
N GLN A 224 10.24 -0.19 -0.47
CA GLN A 224 11.28 0.73 -0.94
C GLN A 224 11.10 1.10 -2.40
N ARG A 225 10.77 0.15 -3.29
CA ARG A 225 10.90 0.28 -4.75
C ARG A 225 9.58 0.47 -5.50
N MET A 226 8.43 0.18 -4.89
CA MET A 226 7.10 0.24 -5.54
C MET A 226 6.75 1.60 -6.15
N TRP A 227 7.38 2.66 -5.69
CA TRP A 227 7.13 4.04 -6.13
C TRP A 227 7.55 4.30 -7.57
N SER A 228 8.57 3.60 -8.06
CA SER A 228 9.06 3.75 -9.43
C SER A 228 8.08 3.24 -10.49
N LEU A 229 7.17 2.33 -10.13
CA LEU A 229 6.12 1.82 -11.00
C LEU A 229 4.81 2.63 -10.95
N ASP A 230 4.63 3.47 -9.93
CA ASP A 230 3.41 4.28 -9.73
C ASP A 230 3.57 5.71 -10.26
N ARG A 231 4.17 5.87 -11.43
CA ARG A 231 4.41 7.20 -12.04
C ARG A 231 3.32 7.56 -13.03
N SER A 232 2.75 8.74 -12.87
CA SER A 232 1.83 9.35 -13.83
C SER A 232 1.76 10.85 -13.61
N SER A 233 1.14 11.58 -14.55
CA SER A 233 0.91 13.02 -14.40
C SER A 233 0.10 13.39 -13.14
N SER A 234 -0.77 12.50 -12.68
CA SER A 234 -1.56 12.72 -11.46
C SER A 234 -0.82 12.33 -10.18
N ARG A 235 0.13 11.39 -10.26
CA ARG A 235 0.87 10.88 -9.09
C ARG A 235 2.04 11.77 -8.69
N GLY A 236 2.58 12.55 -9.65
CA GLY A 236 3.78 13.35 -9.42
C GLY A 236 5.02 12.49 -9.13
N MET A 237 5.93 13.02 -8.34
CA MET A 237 7.08 12.28 -7.83
C MET A 237 6.76 11.75 -6.43
N THR A 238 6.92 10.45 -6.26
CA THR A 238 6.76 9.76 -4.98
C THR A 238 8.00 8.93 -4.68
N GLY A 239 8.40 8.87 -3.41
CA GLY A 239 9.59 8.11 -3.02
C GLY A 239 9.57 7.67 -1.57
N CYS A 240 10.12 6.49 -1.30
CA CYS A 240 10.43 6.05 0.06
C CYS A 240 11.52 6.96 0.65
N ARG A 241 11.37 7.34 1.93
CA ARG A 241 12.31 8.18 2.68
C ARG A 241 12.85 7.46 3.93
N GLY A 242 12.61 6.17 3.99
CA GLY A 242 13.09 5.30 5.04
C GLY A 242 11.97 4.47 5.68
N ILE A 243 12.34 3.27 6.11
CA ILE A 243 11.48 2.34 6.83
C ILE A 243 12.15 2.04 8.17
N HIS A 244 11.58 2.56 9.24
CA HIS A 244 12.02 2.30 10.60
C HIS A 244 11.32 1.05 11.11
N ILE A 245 12.08 0.00 11.42
CA ILE A 245 11.56 -1.30 11.84
C ILE A 245 12.04 -1.58 13.27
N PHE A 246 11.10 -1.81 14.17
CA PHE A 246 11.34 -2.28 15.52
C PHE A 246 11.08 -3.80 15.55
N SER A 247 12.14 -4.57 15.58
CA SER A 247 12.11 -6.04 15.56
C SER A 247 12.22 -6.56 16.99
N HIS A 248 11.19 -7.28 17.45
CA HIS A 248 11.18 -7.92 18.75
C HIS A 248 11.79 -9.31 18.67
N GLU A 249 12.53 -9.73 19.68
CA GLU A 249 12.93 -11.12 19.86
C GLU A 249 11.74 -12.02 20.18
N ASP A 250 10.72 -11.44 20.84
CA ASP A 250 9.48 -12.11 21.23
C ASP A 250 8.42 -12.04 20.13
N ARG A 251 7.67 -13.14 19.93
CA ARG A 251 6.66 -13.23 18.87
C ARG A 251 5.40 -12.37 19.12
N TYR A 252 5.16 -11.94 20.36
CA TYR A 252 4.03 -11.09 20.75
C TYR A 252 4.45 -9.64 20.98
N GLY A 253 5.75 -9.39 21.13
CA GLY A 253 6.34 -8.10 21.43
C GLY A 253 6.30 -7.75 22.92
N ARG A 254 7.32 -7.03 23.41
CA ARG A 254 7.45 -6.61 24.81
C ARG A 254 7.15 -5.13 25.02
N CYS A 255 6.79 -4.42 23.97
CA CYS A 255 6.43 -3.01 24.02
C CYS A 255 5.22 -2.76 23.12
N HIS A 256 4.36 -1.82 23.51
CA HIS A 256 3.26 -1.37 22.67
C HIS A 256 3.80 -0.57 21.48
N ALA A 257 3.23 -0.80 20.30
CA ALA A 257 3.68 -0.17 19.05
C ALA A 257 3.57 1.36 19.06
N ASP A 258 2.55 1.92 19.69
CA ASP A 258 2.37 3.37 19.85
C ASP A 258 3.56 4.03 20.54
N ARG A 259 4.11 3.38 21.59
CA ARG A 259 5.31 3.83 22.30
C ARG A 259 6.57 3.74 21.42
N LEU A 260 6.66 2.73 20.56
CA LEU A 260 7.76 2.60 19.62
C LEU A 260 7.64 3.65 18.49
N PHE A 261 6.44 3.85 18.00
CA PHE A 261 6.18 4.84 16.97
C PHE A 261 6.40 6.27 17.44
N SER A 262 6.09 6.60 18.71
CA SER A 262 6.34 7.91 19.29
C SER A 262 7.83 8.24 19.47
N ARG A 263 8.72 7.25 19.43
CA ARG A 263 10.17 7.44 19.43
C ARG A 263 10.72 8.03 18.12
N ILE A 264 9.92 8.04 17.06
CA ILE A 264 10.29 8.63 15.78
C ILE A 264 9.76 10.06 15.75
N ALA A 265 10.62 11.02 16.05
CA ALA A 265 10.33 12.43 15.98
C ALA A 265 10.65 12.98 14.59
N ILE A 266 9.70 13.69 13.99
CA ILE A 266 9.85 14.33 12.68
C ILE A 266 9.65 15.85 12.91
N THR A 267 10.68 16.63 12.69
CA THR A 267 10.67 18.07 12.95
C THR A 267 11.00 18.86 11.68
N ARG A 268 10.15 19.85 11.35
CA ARG A 268 10.44 20.75 10.24
C ARG A 268 11.56 21.71 10.63
N LYS A 269 12.57 21.85 9.76
CA LYS A 269 13.75 22.71 9.96
C LYS A 269 13.62 24.09 9.32
N VAL A 270 12.68 24.26 8.41
CA VAL A 270 12.53 25.48 7.61
C VAL A 270 11.33 26.30 8.07
N GLU A 271 11.41 27.62 7.90
CA GLU A 271 10.26 28.50 8.04
C GLU A 271 9.33 28.33 6.84
N GLY A 272 8.01 28.35 7.07
CA GLY A 272 7.01 28.13 6.03
C GLY A 272 6.80 26.64 5.67
N PRO A 273 6.07 26.34 4.61
CA PRO A 273 5.75 24.96 4.23
C PRO A 273 6.95 24.23 3.65
N ALA A 274 7.16 22.99 4.05
CA ALA A 274 8.18 22.11 3.49
C ALA A 274 7.92 21.82 1.99
N ARG A 275 8.98 21.61 1.23
CA ARG A 275 8.94 21.33 -0.22
C ARG A 275 9.76 20.12 -0.64
N GLN A 276 10.55 19.56 0.27
CA GLN A 276 11.41 18.39 0.07
C GLN A 276 11.67 17.69 1.39
N PHE A 277 12.14 16.45 1.33
CA PHE A 277 12.42 15.65 2.54
C PHE A 277 13.52 16.27 3.41
N SER A 278 14.52 16.89 2.81
CA SER A 278 15.61 17.55 3.55
C SER A 278 15.17 18.76 4.38
N ASP A 279 13.93 19.24 4.21
CA ASP A 279 13.34 20.28 5.05
C ASP A 279 12.89 19.75 6.42
N TYR A 280 12.94 18.42 6.60
CA TYR A 280 12.68 17.76 7.87
C TYR A 280 13.96 17.18 8.47
N GLU A 281 13.93 17.01 9.77
CA GLU A 281 14.84 16.21 10.56
C GLU A 281 14.07 15.02 11.14
N VAL A 282 14.60 13.82 10.97
CA VAL A 282 14.02 12.59 11.51
C VAL A 282 14.96 12.04 12.55
N ASN A 283 14.54 12.03 13.80
CA ASN A 283 15.30 11.52 14.93
C ASN A 283 14.59 10.31 15.55
N VAL A 284 15.32 9.26 15.88
CA VAL A 284 14.80 8.06 16.52
C VAL A 284 15.48 7.86 17.87
N ASP A 285 14.69 7.88 18.93
CA ASP A 285 15.15 7.50 20.26
C ASP A 285 15.24 5.98 20.37
N ILE A 286 16.45 5.44 20.41
CA ILE A 286 16.73 4.01 20.54
C ILE A 286 17.13 3.60 21.96
N GLU A 287 17.16 4.54 22.91
CA GLU A 287 17.59 4.28 24.28
C GLU A 287 16.70 3.21 24.95
N GLY A 288 17.33 2.23 25.55
CA GLY A 288 16.67 1.16 26.31
C GLY A 288 15.93 0.11 25.47
N LEU A 289 15.96 0.17 24.13
CA LEU A 289 15.34 -0.86 23.28
C LEU A 289 15.96 -2.25 23.47
N ASP A 290 17.29 -2.34 23.59
CA ASP A 290 18.01 -3.60 23.80
C ASP A 290 17.56 -4.31 25.09
N SER A 291 17.30 -3.55 26.17
CA SER A 291 16.80 -4.11 27.44
C SER A 291 15.41 -4.74 27.31
N LEU A 292 14.65 -4.36 26.28
CA LEU A 292 13.37 -4.92 25.92
C LEU A 292 13.47 -6.06 24.89
N GLY A 293 14.68 -6.39 24.43
CA GLY A 293 14.88 -7.33 23.33
C GLY A 293 14.27 -6.80 22.01
N ILE A 294 14.49 -5.52 21.74
CA ILE A 294 14.01 -4.85 20.52
C ILE A 294 15.19 -4.26 19.78
N THR A 295 15.31 -4.60 18.50
CA THR A 295 16.33 -4.03 17.60
C THR A 295 15.65 -3.06 16.65
N HIS A 296 16.16 -1.83 16.56
CA HIS A 296 15.78 -0.88 15.54
C HIS A 296 16.63 -1.06 14.28
N SER A 297 16.00 -1.09 13.13
CA SER A 297 16.64 -1.09 11.81
C SER A 297 16.04 0.01 10.94
N LEU A 298 16.90 0.71 10.19
CA LEU A 298 16.49 1.65 9.13
C LEU A 298 16.90 1.05 7.79
N ILE A 299 15.95 0.98 6.85
CA ILE A 299 16.17 0.50 5.48
C ILE A 299 15.54 1.49 4.48
N GLY A 300 16.04 1.51 3.25
CA GLY A 300 15.46 2.32 2.18
C GLY A 300 15.84 3.80 2.23
N ASP A 301 17.07 4.10 2.57
CA ASP A 301 17.65 5.44 2.53
C ASP A 301 18.17 5.78 1.14
#